data_58c68fdf318c17e0634aa6ea50add6e1
#
_entry.id   58c68fdf318c17e0634aa6ea50add6e1
#
_cell.length_a   1.000
_cell.length_b   1.000
_cell.length_c   1.000
_cell.angle_alpha   90.00
_cell.angle_beta   90.00
_cell.angle_gamma   90.00
#
_symmetry.space_group_name_H-M   'P 1'
#
loop_
_entity.id
_entity.type
_entity.pdbx_description
1 polymer ?
#
loop_
_entity_poly.entity_id
_entity_poly.type
_entity_poly.pdbx_seq_one_letter_code
_entity_poly.pdbx_strand_id
1 'polypeptide(L)'
;MSHSINGHFTPASLLKFAAPSIIMMMFMSLYTIIDGIFISRFVGSNALSSLNIVYPIINIVFAIGTMLGTGGNAIISRYMGEGKNKEAKECMTQFVVISLLISVVILVLTHMNLTSISRILGASDLLLADCDSYLSVVVSFAPAAILQCLFQSYFVTAGRPNLGLVLTMIAGILNAVLDYVFIVVCQMGISGAALATGIGQSIPAIAGLLFFTFSKGSLHFTHFRLHLRELGQACYNGSSEMISQLSNAIVTFLFNIVMMRLAGEQGVAAITILLYGQFLFNAFYLGFSIGIGPIVGFQYGAGNKKELKNIHRIAFLFVGISSVLLTIAAVTLSTPIVSVFTHDADTFRLAAPGFKIFAINFLLSGLNITSSGFFTALSNGLISAMISFCRTLVFIVLSLLILPTFLDLTGAWIAIPVAEFLTLLLSTVMHVRYFFRPGKQNYFI
;
A
#
# COMPACT_ATOMS: atom_id res chain seq x y z
N MET A 1 -23.08 -13.19 -3.76
CA MET A 1 -23.90 -12.57 -2.70
C MET A 1 -23.28 -11.21 -2.41
N SER A 2 -24.08 -10.12 -2.47
CA SER A 2 -23.60 -8.80 -2.03
C SER A 2 -23.53 -8.80 -0.51
N HIS A 3 -22.35 -8.60 0.05
CA HIS A 3 -22.22 -8.43 1.51
C HIS A 3 -22.63 -7.00 1.87
N SER A 4 -23.72 -6.85 2.63
CA SER A 4 -24.17 -5.54 3.10
C SER A 4 -23.21 -4.97 4.14
N ILE A 5 -22.77 -3.72 3.97
CA ILE A 5 -21.91 -3.00 4.93
C ILE A 5 -22.71 -2.42 6.11
N ASN A 6 -24.04 -2.54 6.11
CA ASN A 6 -24.93 -1.95 7.10
C ASN A 6 -25.44 -2.95 8.17
N GLY A 7 -24.87 -4.15 8.26
CA GLY A 7 -25.31 -5.19 9.20
C GLY A 7 -24.62 -5.15 10.57
N HIS A 8 -25.06 -6.04 11.45
CA HIS A 8 -24.31 -6.41 12.64
C HIS A 8 -23.21 -7.41 12.28
N PHE A 9 -21.99 -7.18 12.73
CA PHE A 9 -20.83 -8.00 12.39
C PHE A 9 -20.43 -8.90 13.55
N THR A 10 -20.45 -10.20 13.30
CA THR A 10 -19.77 -11.20 14.13
C THR A 10 -18.30 -11.29 13.68
N PRO A 11 -17.38 -11.86 14.51
CA PRO A 11 -16.00 -12.08 14.08
C PRO A 11 -15.89 -12.80 12.75
N ALA A 12 -16.66 -13.87 12.55
CA ALA A 12 -16.66 -14.65 11.31
C ALA A 12 -17.17 -13.85 10.09
N SER A 13 -18.23 -13.04 10.25
CA SER A 13 -18.76 -12.22 9.15
C SER A 13 -17.84 -11.08 8.75
N LEU A 14 -17.18 -10.44 9.73
CA LEU A 14 -16.19 -9.37 9.47
C LEU A 14 -14.98 -9.94 8.71
N LEU A 15 -14.45 -11.07 9.17
CA LEU A 15 -13.31 -11.73 8.52
C LEU A 15 -13.67 -12.23 7.13
N LYS A 16 -14.84 -12.81 6.94
CA LYS A 16 -15.32 -13.25 5.62
C LYS A 16 -15.45 -12.07 4.64
N PHE A 17 -15.80 -10.88 5.12
CA PHE A 17 -15.88 -9.68 4.31
C PHE A 17 -14.48 -9.14 3.96
N ALA A 18 -13.54 -9.13 4.93
CA ALA A 18 -12.18 -8.62 4.75
C ALA A 18 -11.26 -9.60 4.00
N ALA A 19 -11.51 -10.91 4.04
CA ALA A 19 -10.65 -11.93 3.46
C ALA A 19 -10.29 -11.70 1.97
N PRO A 20 -11.23 -11.32 1.08
CA PRO A 20 -10.88 -11.02 -0.29
C PRO A 20 -9.86 -9.88 -0.44
N SER A 21 -9.97 -8.84 0.40
CA SER A 21 -9.03 -7.71 0.39
C SER A 21 -7.66 -8.11 0.92
N ILE A 22 -7.61 -8.99 1.93
CA ILE A 22 -6.35 -9.55 2.44
C ILE A 22 -5.65 -10.34 1.33
N ILE A 23 -6.36 -11.28 0.70
CA ILE A 23 -5.81 -12.12 -0.37
C ILE A 23 -5.38 -11.26 -1.56
N MET A 24 -6.17 -10.24 -1.92
CA MET A 24 -5.85 -9.29 -2.98
C MET A 24 -4.52 -8.58 -2.73
N MET A 25 -4.30 -8.03 -1.53
CA MET A 25 -3.06 -7.31 -1.20
C MET A 25 -1.85 -8.23 -1.11
N MET A 26 -2.02 -9.42 -0.53
CA MET A 26 -0.95 -10.43 -0.51
C MET A 26 -0.56 -10.88 -1.92
N PHE A 27 -1.55 -11.11 -2.78
CA PHE A 27 -1.31 -11.48 -4.18
C PHE A 27 -0.59 -10.36 -4.95
N MET A 28 -1.00 -9.10 -4.75
CA MET A 28 -0.29 -7.93 -5.30
C MET A 28 1.17 -7.90 -4.89
N SER A 29 1.46 -8.13 -3.62
CA SER A 29 2.84 -8.15 -3.12
C SER A 29 3.66 -9.26 -3.74
N LEU A 30 3.08 -10.44 -3.88
CA LEU A 30 3.75 -11.59 -4.50
C LEU A 30 4.08 -11.33 -5.97
N TYR A 31 3.11 -10.85 -6.77
CA TYR A 31 3.41 -10.63 -8.20
C TYR A 31 4.39 -9.46 -8.40
N THR A 32 4.37 -8.42 -7.56
CA THR A 32 5.37 -7.35 -7.61
C THR A 32 6.78 -7.86 -7.34
N ILE A 33 6.95 -8.79 -6.40
CA ILE A 33 8.24 -9.45 -6.13
C ILE A 33 8.66 -10.30 -7.34
N ILE A 34 7.74 -11.06 -7.93
CA ILE A 34 7.99 -11.89 -9.10
C ILE A 34 8.41 -11.04 -10.30
N ASP A 35 7.73 -9.93 -10.58
CA ASP A 35 8.08 -8.98 -11.63
C ASP A 35 9.51 -8.45 -11.48
N GLY A 36 9.90 -8.03 -10.27
CA GLY A 36 11.28 -7.62 -9.98
C GLY A 36 12.31 -8.72 -10.25
N ILE A 37 12.01 -9.99 -9.91
CA ILE A 37 12.86 -11.15 -10.19
C ILE A 37 12.96 -11.39 -11.70
N PHE A 38 11.86 -11.27 -12.44
CA PHE A 38 11.86 -11.41 -13.90
C PHE A 38 12.77 -10.39 -14.58
N ILE A 39 12.62 -9.10 -14.22
CA ILE A 39 13.47 -8.04 -14.77
C ILE A 39 14.94 -8.31 -14.45
N SER A 40 15.27 -8.61 -13.20
CA SER A 40 16.65 -8.89 -12.79
C SER A 40 17.27 -10.07 -13.55
N ARG A 41 16.51 -11.13 -13.78
CA ARG A 41 17.01 -12.40 -14.32
C ARG A 41 17.09 -12.41 -15.84
N PHE A 42 16.14 -11.81 -16.54
CA PHE A 42 15.99 -11.90 -17.99
C PHE A 42 16.40 -10.63 -18.74
N VAL A 43 16.34 -9.45 -18.10
CA VAL A 43 16.77 -8.20 -18.72
C VAL A 43 18.17 -7.82 -18.24
N GLY A 44 18.47 -8.03 -16.97
CA GLY A 44 19.79 -7.83 -16.38
C GLY A 44 19.84 -6.74 -15.30
N SER A 45 21.03 -6.61 -14.69
CA SER A 45 21.24 -5.69 -13.56
C SER A 45 21.10 -4.23 -13.90
N ASN A 46 21.48 -3.82 -15.11
CA ASN A 46 21.36 -2.43 -15.58
C ASN A 46 19.88 -2.02 -15.67
N ALA A 47 19.03 -2.90 -16.21
CA ALA A 47 17.59 -2.65 -16.28
C ALA A 47 16.95 -2.53 -14.89
N LEU A 48 17.34 -3.40 -13.94
CA LEU A 48 16.87 -3.30 -12.57
C LEU A 48 17.33 -1.99 -11.89
N SER A 49 18.57 -1.56 -12.18
CA SER A 49 19.09 -0.28 -11.70
C SER A 49 18.31 0.89 -12.28
N SER A 50 18.01 0.86 -13.58
CA SER A 50 17.21 1.89 -14.26
C SER A 50 15.79 1.98 -13.69
N LEU A 51 15.13 0.83 -13.42
CA LEU A 51 13.84 0.77 -12.73
C LEU A 51 13.90 1.45 -11.37
N ASN A 52 14.89 1.12 -10.55
CA ASN A 52 15.05 1.69 -9.22
C ASN A 52 15.28 3.21 -9.25
N ILE A 53 16.00 3.72 -10.26
CA ILE A 53 16.22 5.17 -10.43
C ILE A 53 14.90 5.89 -10.68
N VAL A 54 14.02 5.37 -11.55
CA VAL A 54 12.76 6.03 -11.91
C VAL A 54 11.59 5.68 -10.96
N TYR A 55 11.79 4.74 -10.05
CA TYR A 55 10.79 4.28 -9.09
C TYR A 55 10.12 5.39 -8.26
N PRO A 56 10.79 6.49 -7.87
CA PRO A 56 10.15 7.61 -7.18
C PRO A 56 8.96 8.21 -7.95
N ILE A 57 9.00 8.30 -9.28
CA ILE A 57 7.86 8.80 -10.08
C ILE A 57 6.70 7.82 -10.02
N ILE A 58 6.99 6.53 -10.09
CA ILE A 58 5.98 5.47 -9.98
C ILE A 58 5.32 5.54 -8.59
N ASN A 59 6.11 5.73 -7.54
CA ASN A 59 5.58 5.91 -6.17
C ASN A 59 4.68 7.13 -6.04
N ILE A 60 4.96 8.24 -6.73
CA ILE A 60 4.08 9.42 -6.74
C ILE A 60 2.72 9.08 -7.37
N VAL A 61 2.71 8.34 -8.48
CA VAL A 61 1.47 7.88 -9.14
C VAL A 61 0.65 7.01 -8.18
N PHE A 62 1.27 6.02 -7.56
CA PHE A 62 0.60 5.15 -6.58
C PHE A 62 0.19 5.91 -5.31
N ALA A 63 1.00 6.85 -4.84
CA ALA A 63 0.69 7.66 -3.66
C ALA A 63 -0.58 8.51 -3.87
N ILE A 64 -0.75 9.09 -5.05
CA ILE A 64 -1.97 9.85 -5.41
C ILE A 64 -3.16 8.90 -5.52
N GLY A 65 -2.98 7.75 -6.18
CA GLY A 65 -4.03 6.75 -6.32
C GLY A 65 -4.52 6.19 -4.99
N THR A 66 -3.60 5.83 -4.10
CA THR A 66 -3.95 5.31 -2.76
C THR A 66 -4.53 6.40 -1.87
N MET A 67 -4.03 7.63 -1.93
CA MET A 67 -4.58 8.78 -1.19
C MET A 67 -6.05 9.02 -1.54
N LEU A 68 -6.38 9.12 -2.82
CA LEU A 68 -7.76 9.34 -3.27
C LEU A 68 -8.62 8.07 -3.14
N GLY A 69 -8.01 6.89 -3.23
CA GLY A 69 -8.69 5.61 -3.02
C GLY A 69 -9.16 5.43 -1.58
N THR A 70 -8.26 5.52 -0.61
CA THR A 70 -8.57 5.29 0.81
C THR A 70 -9.29 6.49 1.44
N GLY A 71 -8.81 7.70 1.17
CA GLY A 71 -9.43 8.93 1.69
C GLY A 71 -10.81 9.20 1.10
N GLY A 72 -10.98 8.96 -0.21
CA GLY A 72 -12.28 9.03 -0.89
C GLY A 72 -13.24 7.95 -0.37
N ASN A 73 -12.75 6.73 -0.16
CA ASN A 73 -13.51 5.64 0.42
C ASN A 73 -14.11 6.00 1.80
N ALA A 74 -13.32 6.64 2.67
CA ALA A 74 -13.80 7.09 3.99
C ALA A 74 -14.98 8.06 3.88
N ILE A 75 -14.96 8.98 2.92
CA ILE A 75 -16.04 9.95 2.69
C ILE A 75 -17.27 9.28 2.08
N ILE A 76 -17.07 8.46 1.04
CA ILE A 76 -18.16 7.77 0.34
C ILE A 76 -18.90 6.85 1.32
N SER A 77 -18.19 6.03 2.08
CA SER A 77 -18.80 5.10 3.05
C SER A 77 -19.52 5.84 4.18
N ARG A 78 -18.96 6.97 4.66
CA ARG A 78 -19.63 7.83 5.65
C ARG A 78 -20.94 8.39 5.12
N TYR A 79 -20.96 8.97 3.92
CA TYR A 79 -22.18 9.49 3.31
C TYR A 79 -23.23 8.40 3.07
N MET A 80 -22.81 7.19 2.70
CA MET A 80 -23.73 6.04 2.63
C MET A 80 -24.34 5.73 3.99
N GLY A 81 -23.55 5.78 5.06
CA GLY A 81 -24.03 5.61 6.43
C GLY A 81 -24.98 6.69 6.91
N GLU A 82 -24.74 7.95 6.52
CA GLU A 82 -25.64 9.09 6.78
C GLU A 82 -26.93 9.03 5.94
N GLY A 83 -27.10 8.05 5.06
CA GLY A 83 -28.23 7.97 4.12
C GLY A 83 -28.13 8.92 2.92
N LYS A 84 -27.04 9.65 2.78
CA LYS A 84 -26.77 10.62 1.69
C LYS A 84 -26.22 9.92 0.46
N ASN A 85 -27.01 9.01 -0.11
CA ASN A 85 -26.56 8.17 -1.23
C ASN A 85 -26.25 8.97 -2.50
N LYS A 86 -26.90 10.12 -2.71
CA LYS A 86 -26.66 10.99 -3.86
C LYS A 86 -25.27 11.62 -3.76
N GLU A 87 -24.95 12.19 -2.61
CA GLU A 87 -23.67 12.83 -2.33
C GLU A 87 -22.52 11.80 -2.39
N ALA A 88 -22.75 10.57 -1.92
CA ALA A 88 -21.78 9.48 -2.02
C ALA A 88 -21.42 9.17 -3.48
N LYS A 89 -22.41 9.11 -4.39
CA LYS A 89 -22.21 8.89 -5.82
C LYS A 89 -21.52 10.07 -6.50
N GLU A 90 -21.94 11.30 -6.18
CA GLU A 90 -21.30 12.52 -6.71
C GLU A 90 -19.83 12.60 -6.29
N CYS A 91 -19.49 12.30 -5.02
CA CYS A 91 -18.12 12.25 -4.54
C CYS A 91 -17.29 11.16 -5.25
N MET A 92 -17.83 9.94 -5.41
CA MET A 92 -17.15 8.86 -6.12
C MET A 92 -16.84 9.28 -7.57
N THR A 93 -17.82 9.84 -8.28
CA THR A 93 -17.65 10.31 -9.67
C THR A 93 -16.59 11.41 -9.74
N GLN A 94 -16.63 12.37 -8.81
CA GLN A 94 -15.66 13.45 -8.72
C GLN A 94 -14.24 12.91 -8.49
N PHE A 95 -14.04 12.00 -7.54
CA PHE A 95 -12.71 11.47 -7.24
C PHE A 95 -12.11 10.71 -8.43
N VAL A 96 -12.92 9.96 -9.17
CA VAL A 96 -12.49 9.28 -10.39
C VAL A 96 -12.10 10.29 -11.49
N VAL A 97 -12.94 11.29 -11.75
CA VAL A 97 -12.65 12.32 -12.77
C VAL A 97 -11.40 13.13 -12.41
N ILE A 98 -11.28 13.58 -11.17
CA ILE A 98 -10.09 14.34 -10.72
C ILE A 98 -8.83 13.47 -10.78
N SER A 99 -8.91 12.20 -10.41
CA SER A 99 -7.79 11.26 -10.52
C SER A 99 -7.33 11.09 -11.98
N LEU A 100 -8.25 10.99 -12.91
CA LEU A 100 -7.95 10.95 -14.36
C LEU A 100 -7.28 12.25 -14.82
N LEU A 101 -7.80 13.41 -14.42
CA LEU A 101 -7.19 14.70 -14.78
C LEU A 101 -5.77 14.82 -14.22
N ILE A 102 -5.54 14.47 -12.96
CA ILE A 102 -4.20 14.47 -12.35
C ILE A 102 -3.27 13.51 -13.09
N SER A 103 -3.74 12.32 -13.44
CA SER A 103 -2.92 11.33 -14.15
C SER A 103 -2.52 11.80 -15.54
N VAL A 104 -3.42 12.48 -16.26
CA VAL A 104 -3.11 13.10 -17.56
C VAL A 104 -2.08 14.23 -17.41
N VAL A 105 -2.19 15.06 -16.38
CA VAL A 105 -1.18 16.09 -16.10
C VAL A 105 0.19 15.46 -15.83
N ILE A 106 0.25 14.42 -14.99
CA ILE A 106 1.50 13.68 -14.71
C ILE A 106 2.07 13.11 -16.01
N LEU A 107 1.23 12.45 -16.81
CA LEU A 107 1.61 11.88 -18.10
C LEU A 107 2.24 12.94 -19.02
N VAL A 108 1.56 14.06 -19.24
CA VAL A 108 2.03 15.13 -20.13
C VAL A 108 3.33 15.75 -19.60
N LEU A 109 3.38 16.13 -18.33
CA LEU A 109 4.56 16.74 -17.73
C LEU A 109 5.78 15.81 -17.76
N THR A 110 5.58 14.52 -17.50
CA THR A 110 6.68 13.55 -17.53
C THR A 110 7.17 13.34 -18.96
N HIS A 111 6.29 13.18 -19.95
CA HIS A 111 6.70 13.02 -21.35
C HIS A 111 7.41 14.24 -21.92
N MET A 112 7.02 15.44 -21.52
CA MET A 112 7.70 16.67 -21.95
C MET A 112 9.11 16.83 -21.34
N ASN A 113 9.41 16.12 -20.24
CA ASN A 113 10.64 16.29 -19.47
C ASN A 113 11.35 14.97 -19.16
N LEU A 114 11.13 13.89 -19.92
CA LEU A 114 11.62 12.53 -19.63
C LEU A 114 13.09 12.51 -19.24
N THR A 115 13.96 12.94 -20.14
CA THR A 115 15.42 12.91 -19.95
C THR A 115 15.87 13.78 -18.78
N SER A 116 15.24 14.96 -18.59
CA SER A 116 15.54 15.83 -17.45
C SER A 116 15.18 15.17 -16.14
N ILE A 117 14.02 14.53 -16.05
CA ILE A 117 13.56 13.80 -14.86
C ILE A 117 14.50 12.63 -14.56
N SER A 118 14.83 11.81 -15.56
CA SER A 118 15.77 10.69 -15.39
C SER A 118 17.13 11.16 -14.88
N ARG A 119 17.65 12.29 -15.40
CA ARG A 119 18.90 12.88 -14.93
C ARG A 119 18.83 13.40 -13.50
N ILE A 120 17.76 14.11 -13.14
CA ILE A 120 17.54 14.60 -11.77
C ILE A 120 17.46 13.42 -10.78
N LEU A 121 16.87 12.30 -11.19
CA LEU A 121 16.78 11.08 -10.37
C LEU A 121 18.11 10.31 -10.30
N GLY A 122 19.14 10.71 -11.05
CA GLY A 122 20.49 10.16 -10.96
C GLY A 122 20.87 9.18 -12.08
N ALA A 123 20.15 9.17 -13.20
CA ALA A 123 20.51 8.34 -14.35
C ALA A 123 21.85 8.75 -14.94
N SER A 124 22.81 7.80 -15.01
CA SER A 124 24.06 7.93 -15.72
C SER A 124 23.85 7.84 -17.24
N ASP A 125 24.87 8.18 -18.05
CA ASP A 125 24.77 8.06 -19.52
C ASP A 125 24.49 6.63 -19.97
N LEU A 126 25.00 5.64 -19.22
CA LEU A 126 24.78 4.22 -19.49
C LEU A 126 23.33 3.80 -19.29
N LEU A 127 22.66 4.34 -18.26
CA LEU A 127 21.32 3.89 -17.82
C LEU A 127 20.19 4.80 -18.36
N LEU A 128 20.54 5.95 -18.94
CA LEU A 128 19.59 6.97 -19.34
C LEU A 128 18.55 6.46 -20.34
N ALA A 129 19.00 5.73 -21.36
CA ALA A 129 18.12 5.18 -22.40
C ALA A 129 17.10 4.19 -21.81
N ASP A 130 17.50 3.33 -20.88
CA ASP A 130 16.63 2.39 -20.20
C ASP A 130 15.67 3.13 -19.26
N CYS A 131 16.15 4.14 -18.50
CA CYS A 131 15.32 4.99 -17.65
C CYS A 131 14.21 5.69 -18.44
N ASP A 132 14.58 6.37 -19.54
CA ASP A 132 13.64 7.11 -20.38
C ASP A 132 12.62 6.16 -21.03
N SER A 133 13.09 5.03 -21.54
CA SER A 133 12.25 4.01 -22.16
C SER A 133 11.24 3.43 -21.18
N TYR A 134 11.69 3.01 -20.01
CA TYR A 134 10.81 2.46 -18.96
C TYR A 134 9.82 3.50 -18.45
N LEU A 135 10.31 4.70 -18.10
CA LEU A 135 9.50 5.77 -17.55
C LEU A 135 8.41 6.22 -18.54
N SER A 136 8.75 6.35 -19.85
CA SER A 136 7.78 6.75 -20.87
C SER A 136 6.61 5.78 -20.97
N VAL A 137 6.90 4.48 -20.95
CA VAL A 137 5.87 3.44 -21.03
C VAL A 137 5.03 3.40 -19.77
N VAL A 138 5.65 3.33 -18.59
CA VAL A 138 4.92 3.22 -17.31
C VAL A 138 4.02 4.43 -17.07
N VAL A 139 4.51 5.64 -17.35
CA VAL A 139 3.71 6.87 -17.14
C VAL A 139 2.56 6.97 -18.14
N SER A 140 2.67 6.37 -19.32
CA SER A 140 1.54 6.26 -20.27
C SER A 140 0.36 5.47 -19.66
N PHE A 141 0.62 4.58 -18.74
CA PHE A 141 -0.40 3.84 -17.97
C PHE A 141 -0.73 4.44 -16.60
N ALA A 142 -0.22 5.64 -16.26
CA ALA A 142 -0.55 6.31 -15.00
C ALA A 142 -2.06 6.44 -14.75
N PRO A 143 -2.93 6.74 -15.76
CA PRO A 143 -4.37 6.71 -15.56
C PRO A 143 -4.89 5.35 -15.09
N ALA A 144 -4.40 4.26 -15.66
CA ALA A 144 -4.79 2.91 -15.29
C ALA A 144 -4.30 2.56 -13.88
N ALA A 145 -3.06 2.90 -13.53
CA ALA A 145 -2.49 2.67 -12.20
C ALA A 145 -3.27 3.38 -11.09
N ILE A 146 -3.58 4.66 -11.28
CA ILE A 146 -4.37 5.44 -10.31
C ILE A 146 -5.78 4.87 -10.17
N LEU A 147 -6.46 4.58 -11.28
CA LEU A 147 -7.81 4.00 -11.26
C LEU A 147 -7.84 2.62 -10.61
N GLN A 148 -6.82 1.79 -10.83
CA GLN A 148 -6.68 0.51 -10.11
C GLN A 148 -6.70 0.72 -8.60
N CYS A 149 -5.90 1.66 -8.08
CA CYS A 149 -5.85 1.96 -6.64
C CYS A 149 -7.22 2.42 -6.10
N LEU A 150 -7.91 3.29 -6.84
CA LEU A 150 -9.24 3.75 -6.46
C LEU A 150 -10.25 2.59 -6.43
N PHE A 151 -10.33 1.83 -7.52
CA PHE A 151 -11.35 0.80 -7.65
C PHE A 151 -11.13 -0.39 -6.72
N GLN A 152 -9.89 -0.70 -6.33
CA GLN A 152 -9.63 -1.68 -5.27
C GLN A 152 -10.39 -1.33 -3.98
N SER A 153 -10.37 -0.06 -3.56
CA SER A 153 -11.12 0.41 -2.39
C SER A 153 -12.63 0.52 -2.67
N TYR A 154 -13.02 1.01 -3.83
CA TYR A 154 -14.43 1.29 -4.14
C TYR A 154 -15.25 0.01 -4.42
N PHE A 155 -14.65 -1.08 -4.91
CA PHE A 155 -15.32 -2.36 -4.98
C PHE A 155 -15.69 -2.89 -3.59
N VAL A 156 -14.84 -2.67 -2.60
CA VAL A 156 -15.13 -3.05 -1.20
C VAL A 156 -16.29 -2.22 -0.66
N THR A 157 -16.29 -0.91 -0.90
CA THR A 157 -17.38 0.01 -0.50
C THR A 157 -18.71 -0.33 -1.18
N ALA A 158 -18.66 -0.77 -2.43
CA ALA A 158 -19.83 -1.25 -3.17
C ALA A 158 -20.33 -2.63 -2.71
N GLY A 159 -19.73 -3.24 -1.66
CA GLY A 159 -20.07 -4.57 -1.18
C GLY A 159 -19.65 -5.71 -2.12
N ARG A 160 -18.66 -5.46 -2.97
CA ARG A 160 -18.15 -6.41 -3.99
C ARG A 160 -16.64 -6.70 -3.84
N PRO A 161 -16.12 -7.01 -2.63
CA PRO A 161 -14.68 -7.24 -2.44
C PRO A 161 -14.14 -8.40 -3.30
N ASN A 162 -14.95 -9.44 -3.54
CA ASN A 162 -14.57 -10.56 -4.41
C ASN A 162 -14.29 -10.13 -5.85
N LEU A 163 -15.01 -9.13 -6.37
CA LEU A 163 -14.76 -8.60 -7.71
C LEU A 163 -13.38 -7.96 -7.79
N GLY A 164 -13.02 -7.14 -6.80
CA GLY A 164 -11.69 -6.55 -6.68
C GLY A 164 -10.59 -7.62 -6.66
N LEU A 165 -10.79 -8.68 -5.85
CA LEU A 165 -9.87 -9.81 -5.78
C LEU A 165 -9.68 -10.50 -7.14
N VAL A 166 -10.78 -10.90 -7.79
CA VAL A 166 -10.71 -11.61 -9.07
C VAL A 166 -10.02 -10.76 -10.15
N LEU A 167 -10.36 -9.48 -10.23
CA LEU A 167 -9.74 -8.57 -11.20
C LEU A 167 -8.24 -8.38 -10.94
N THR A 168 -7.82 -8.28 -9.67
CA THR A 168 -6.41 -8.19 -9.30
C THR A 168 -5.66 -9.49 -9.62
N MET A 169 -6.28 -10.65 -9.38
CA MET A 169 -5.67 -11.94 -9.76
C MET A 169 -5.49 -12.06 -11.27
N ILE A 170 -6.52 -11.71 -12.05
CA ILE A 170 -6.44 -11.73 -13.53
C ILE A 170 -5.31 -10.77 -13.99
N ALA A 171 -5.26 -9.56 -13.43
CA ALA A 171 -4.23 -8.57 -13.75
C ALA A 171 -2.81 -9.09 -13.47
N GLY A 172 -2.58 -9.67 -12.29
CA GLY A 172 -1.26 -10.19 -11.92
C GLY A 172 -0.84 -11.43 -12.73
N ILE A 173 -1.78 -12.37 -13.01
CA ILE A 173 -1.49 -13.51 -13.87
C ILE A 173 -1.16 -13.05 -15.29
N LEU A 174 -1.96 -12.12 -15.83
CA LEU A 174 -1.71 -11.59 -17.17
C LEU A 174 -0.39 -10.83 -17.22
N ASN A 175 -0.05 -10.01 -16.20
CA ASN A 175 1.24 -9.36 -16.12
C ASN A 175 2.38 -10.39 -16.20
N ALA A 176 2.37 -11.45 -15.38
CA ALA A 176 3.41 -12.48 -15.41
C ALA A 176 3.53 -13.19 -16.78
N VAL A 177 2.40 -13.46 -17.43
CA VAL A 177 2.39 -14.05 -18.79
C VAL A 177 2.96 -13.07 -19.81
N LEU A 178 2.57 -11.79 -19.74
CA LEU A 178 3.05 -10.75 -20.66
C LEU A 178 4.52 -10.42 -20.41
N ASP A 179 5.02 -10.47 -19.18
CA ASP A 179 6.45 -10.34 -18.88
C ASP A 179 7.24 -11.43 -19.61
N TYR A 180 6.79 -12.68 -19.53
CA TYR A 180 7.43 -13.76 -20.27
C TYR A 180 7.39 -13.51 -21.79
N VAL A 181 6.24 -13.12 -22.33
CA VAL A 181 6.09 -12.87 -23.77
C VAL A 181 6.94 -11.67 -24.23
N PHE A 182 6.84 -10.54 -23.57
CA PHE A 182 7.50 -9.32 -24.02
C PHE A 182 9.02 -9.33 -23.73
N ILE A 183 9.42 -9.86 -22.58
CA ILE A 183 10.84 -9.89 -22.19
C ILE A 183 11.56 -11.04 -22.87
N VAL A 184 11.02 -12.28 -22.81
CA VAL A 184 11.74 -13.48 -23.23
C VAL A 184 11.50 -13.78 -24.70
N VAL A 185 10.26 -13.75 -25.18
CA VAL A 185 9.93 -14.12 -26.56
C VAL A 185 10.17 -12.97 -27.51
N CYS A 186 9.66 -11.76 -27.21
CA CYS A 186 9.80 -10.57 -28.07
C CYS A 186 11.07 -9.79 -27.83
N GLN A 187 11.85 -10.09 -26.77
CA GLN A 187 13.12 -9.43 -26.42
C GLN A 187 13.03 -7.90 -26.33
N MET A 188 11.89 -7.39 -25.82
CA MET A 188 11.64 -5.95 -25.68
C MET A 188 12.39 -5.31 -24.50
N GLY A 189 13.16 -6.08 -23.73
CA GLY A 189 13.91 -5.57 -22.60
C GLY A 189 13.02 -4.96 -21.51
N ILE A 190 13.49 -3.86 -20.92
CA ILE A 190 12.81 -3.19 -19.82
C ILE A 190 11.47 -2.55 -20.23
N SER A 191 11.34 -2.13 -21.50
CA SER A 191 10.07 -1.59 -22.03
C SER A 191 8.98 -2.65 -22.08
N GLY A 192 9.36 -3.93 -22.31
CA GLY A 192 8.43 -5.05 -22.27
C GLY A 192 7.85 -5.25 -20.88
N ALA A 193 8.67 -5.18 -19.83
CA ALA A 193 8.20 -5.22 -18.43
C ALA A 193 7.22 -4.08 -18.12
N ALA A 194 7.57 -2.84 -18.52
CA ALA A 194 6.70 -1.68 -18.34
C ALA A 194 5.34 -1.86 -19.03
N LEU A 195 5.32 -2.40 -20.25
CA LEU A 195 4.11 -2.69 -21.01
C LEU A 195 3.25 -3.75 -20.35
N ALA A 196 3.86 -4.85 -19.90
CA ALA A 196 3.16 -5.93 -19.20
C ALA A 196 2.47 -5.40 -17.93
N THR A 197 3.19 -4.61 -17.13
CA THR A 197 2.66 -3.97 -15.91
C THR A 197 1.50 -3.03 -16.25
N GLY A 198 1.66 -2.16 -17.24
CA GLY A 198 0.62 -1.21 -17.65
C GLY A 198 -0.66 -1.88 -18.18
N ILE A 199 -0.53 -2.93 -18.99
CA ILE A 199 -1.67 -3.72 -19.46
C ILE A 199 -2.35 -4.43 -18.30
N GLY A 200 -1.59 -5.03 -17.38
CA GLY A 200 -2.12 -5.64 -16.17
C GLY A 200 -2.97 -4.65 -15.35
N GLN A 201 -2.45 -3.45 -15.10
CA GLN A 201 -3.15 -2.38 -14.36
C GLN A 201 -4.41 -1.88 -15.09
N SER A 202 -4.44 -1.97 -16.43
CA SER A 202 -5.59 -1.54 -17.22
C SER A 202 -6.82 -2.42 -17.02
N ILE A 203 -6.65 -3.69 -16.63
CA ILE A 203 -7.78 -4.62 -16.41
C ILE A 203 -8.69 -4.14 -15.27
N PRO A 204 -8.23 -3.96 -14.01
CA PRO A 204 -9.09 -3.48 -12.95
C PRO A 204 -9.56 -2.03 -13.18
N ALA A 205 -8.78 -1.21 -13.90
CA ALA A 205 -9.17 0.14 -14.25
C ALA A 205 -10.38 0.16 -15.21
N ILE A 206 -10.30 -0.55 -16.32
CA ILE A 206 -11.39 -0.64 -17.32
C ILE A 206 -12.60 -1.36 -16.72
N ALA A 207 -12.38 -2.49 -16.04
CA ALA A 207 -13.46 -3.23 -15.40
C ALA A 207 -14.19 -2.39 -14.34
N GLY A 208 -13.46 -1.56 -13.58
CA GLY A 208 -14.05 -0.62 -12.62
C GLY A 208 -14.88 0.45 -13.30
N LEU A 209 -14.37 1.07 -14.37
CA LEU A 209 -15.13 2.04 -15.16
C LEU A 209 -16.44 1.42 -15.69
N LEU A 210 -16.35 0.24 -16.29
CA LEU A 210 -17.53 -0.45 -16.81
C LEU A 210 -18.51 -0.84 -15.69
N PHE A 211 -17.99 -1.40 -14.59
CA PHE A 211 -18.83 -1.80 -13.46
C PHE A 211 -19.62 -0.62 -12.89
N PHE A 212 -18.97 0.50 -12.57
CA PHE A 212 -19.63 1.65 -11.98
C PHE A 212 -20.50 2.45 -12.98
N THR A 213 -20.26 2.31 -14.29
CA THR A 213 -21.14 2.89 -15.33
C THR A 213 -22.44 2.11 -15.45
N PHE A 214 -22.39 0.78 -15.44
CA PHE A 214 -23.56 -0.06 -15.68
C PHE A 214 -24.20 -0.64 -14.40
N SER A 215 -23.61 -0.38 -13.23
CA SER A 215 -24.12 -0.85 -11.95
C SER A 215 -25.48 -0.21 -11.62
N LYS A 216 -26.42 -1.05 -11.21
CA LYS A 216 -27.68 -0.61 -10.58
C LYS A 216 -27.63 -0.65 -9.05
N GLY A 217 -26.44 -0.86 -8.49
CA GLY A 217 -26.19 -0.93 -7.04
C GLY A 217 -26.23 0.42 -6.33
N SER A 218 -25.87 0.40 -5.05
CA SER A 218 -25.81 1.61 -4.20
C SER A 218 -24.83 2.66 -4.71
N LEU A 219 -23.73 2.22 -5.36
CA LEU A 219 -22.72 3.08 -5.96
C LEU A 219 -22.69 2.88 -7.48
N HIS A 220 -22.80 3.96 -8.21
CA HIS A 220 -22.64 4.07 -9.66
C HIS A 220 -22.30 5.50 -10.05
N PHE A 221 -21.70 5.69 -11.23
CA PHE A 221 -21.40 7.03 -11.72
C PHE A 221 -22.66 7.86 -11.95
N THR A 222 -22.56 9.14 -11.63
CA THR A 222 -23.61 10.15 -11.79
C THR A 222 -23.02 11.41 -12.41
N HIS A 223 -23.83 12.47 -12.55
CA HIS A 223 -23.33 13.74 -13.05
C HIS A 223 -22.18 14.26 -12.18
N PHE A 224 -21.12 14.70 -12.87
CA PHE A 224 -19.99 15.32 -12.20
C PHE A 224 -20.43 16.63 -11.52
N ARG A 225 -20.12 16.75 -10.24
CA ARG A 225 -20.22 17.97 -9.46
C ARG A 225 -18.93 18.18 -8.69
N LEU A 226 -18.41 19.40 -8.74
CA LEU A 226 -17.19 19.74 -8.03
C LEU A 226 -17.51 20.15 -6.59
N HIS A 227 -17.15 19.32 -5.64
CA HIS A 227 -17.24 19.55 -4.21
C HIS A 227 -15.81 19.69 -3.65
N LEU A 228 -15.27 20.91 -3.66
CA LEU A 228 -13.87 21.16 -3.26
C LEU A 228 -13.60 20.78 -1.81
N ARG A 229 -14.59 20.94 -0.94
CA ARG A 229 -14.48 20.57 0.48
C ARG A 229 -14.27 19.07 0.65
N GLU A 230 -15.06 18.27 -0.03
CA GLU A 230 -15.00 16.81 -0.01
C GLU A 230 -13.72 16.30 -0.64
N LEU A 231 -13.26 16.92 -1.72
CA LEU A 231 -11.95 16.62 -2.32
C LEU A 231 -10.81 16.91 -1.34
N GLY A 232 -10.83 18.09 -0.70
CA GLY A 232 -9.84 18.44 0.33
C GLY A 232 -9.86 17.47 1.52
N GLN A 233 -11.06 17.05 1.95
CA GLN A 233 -11.19 16.03 3.00
C GLN A 233 -10.69 14.65 2.56
N ALA A 234 -10.90 14.24 1.29
CA ALA A 234 -10.37 13.00 0.76
C ALA A 234 -8.84 13.00 0.75
N CYS A 235 -8.22 14.06 0.26
CA CYS A 235 -6.77 14.23 0.30
C CYS A 235 -6.24 14.21 1.75
N TYR A 236 -6.91 14.93 2.65
CA TYR A 236 -6.55 14.99 4.06
C TYR A 236 -6.65 13.62 4.74
N ASN A 237 -7.74 12.86 4.53
CA ASN A 237 -7.93 11.54 5.11
C ASN A 237 -6.97 10.49 4.53
N GLY A 238 -6.67 10.58 3.23
CA GLY A 238 -5.77 9.65 2.55
C GLY A 238 -4.30 10.04 2.60
N SER A 239 -3.96 11.19 3.22
CA SER A 239 -2.57 11.65 3.32
C SER A 239 -1.66 10.66 4.05
N SER A 240 -2.21 9.86 4.97
CA SER A 240 -1.49 8.78 5.65
C SER A 240 -0.90 7.75 4.69
N GLU A 241 -1.67 7.34 3.68
CA GLU A 241 -1.22 6.38 2.68
C GLU A 241 -0.20 7.00 1.72
N MET A 242 -0.44 8.24 1.29
CA MET A 242 0.51 9.00 0.48
C MET A 242 1.86 9.15 1.19
N ILE A 243 1.84 9.55 2.47
CA ILE A 243 3.05 9.68 3.28
C ILE A 243 3.78 8.35 3.39
N SER A 244 3.05 7.25 3.63
CA SER A 244 3.64 5.92 3.74
C SER A 244 4.34 5.50 2.45
N GLN A 245 3.73 5.74 1.30
CA GLN A 245 4.31 5.41 -0.01
C GLN A 245 5.58 6.23 -0.31
N LEU A 246 5.54 7.53 -0.04
CA LEU A 246 6.70 8.40 -0.27
C LEU A 246 7.84 8.12 0.72
N SER A 247 7.51 7.80 1.98
CA SER A 247 8.50 7.48 3.01
C SER A 247 9.28 6.20 2.69
N ASN A 248 8.64 5.21 2.06
CA ASN A 248 9.29 3.94 1.72
C ASN A 248 10.55 4.15 0.86
N ALA A 249 10.51 5.05 -0.11
CA ALA A 249 11.67 5.35 -0.96
C ALA A 249 12.83 5.94 -0.14
N ILE A 250 12.54 6.89 0.75
CA ILE A 250 13.53 7.54 1.62
C ILE A 250 14.16 6.53 2.57
N VAL A 251 13.33 5.71 3.19
CA VAL A 251 13.78 4.68 4.16
C VAL A 251 14.64 3.63 3.49
N THR A 252 14.24 3.12 2.32
CA THR A 252 15.04 2.16 1.56
C THR A 252 16.40 2.75 1.19
N PHE A 253 16.45 4.00 0.73
CA PHE A 253 17.68 4.68 0.43
C PHE A 253 18.61 4.81 1.65
N LEU A 254 18.06 5.20 2.80
CA LEU A 254 18.82 5.30 4.04
C LEU A 254 19.33 3.93 4.53
N PHE A 255 18.51 2.89 4.46
CA PHE A 255 18.97 1.53 4.77
C PHE A 255 20.12 1.12 3.88
N ASN A 256 20.05 1.37 2.57
CA ASN A 256 21.12 1.03 1.65
C ASN A 256 22.44 1.74 2.01
N ILE A 257 22.40 3.03 2.37
CA ILE A 257 23.60 3.77 2.82
C ILE A 257 24.17 3.16 4.09
N VAL A 258 23.34 2.93 5.10
CA VAL A 258 23.79 2.40 6.40
C VAL A 258 24.34 0.99 6.23
N MET A 259 23.65 0.12 5.49
CA MET A 259 24.08 -1.27 5.27
C MET A 259 25.33 -1.37 4.39
N MET A 260 25.47 -0.51 3.38
CA MET A 260 26.70 -0.43 2.58
C MET A 260 27.89 -0.08 3.46
N ARG A 261 27.72 0.83 4.43
CA ARG A 261 28.76 1.23 5.38
C ARG A 261 29.11 0.14 6.39
N LEU A 262 28.10 -0.62 6.88
CA LEU A 262 28.28 -1.62 7.94
C LEU A 262 28.76 -2.99 7.43
N ALA A 263 28.26 -3.43 6.28
CA ALA A 263 28.45 -4.80 5.78
C ALA A 263 28.63 -4.86 4.25
N GLY A 264 28.88 -3.74 3.58
CA GLY A 264 29.11 -3.70 2.14
C GLY A 264 27.93 -4.15 1.30
N GLU A 265 28.21 -4.69 0.11
CA GLU A 265 27.18 -5.13 -0.84
C GLU A 265 26.32 -6.28 -0.29
N GLN A 266 26.92 -7.22 0.47
CA GLN A 266 26.17 -8.29 1.13
C GLN A 266 25.16 -7.75 2.16
N GLY A 267 25.53 -6.67 2.86
CA GLY A 267 24.63 -5.96 3.77
C GLY A 267 23.42 -5.36 3.06
N VAL A 268 23.64 -4.71 1.92
CA VAL A 268 22.55 -4.14 1.09
C VAL A 268 21.66 -5.25 0.52
N ALA A 269 22.25 -6.34 0.05
CA ALA A 269 21.48 -7.51 -0.41
C ALA A 269 20.65 -8.12 0.73
N ALA A 270 21.23 -8.26 1.92
CA ALA A 270 20.54 -8.81 3.09
C ALA A 270 19.34 -7.94 3.50
N ILE A 271 19.51 -6.61 3.63
CA ILE A 271 18.38 -5.73 4.00
C ILE A 271 17.29 -5.72 2.94
N THR A 272 17.64 -5.80 1.67
CA THR A 272 16.65 -5.87 0.57
C THR A 272 15.75 -7.10 0.74
N ILE A 273 16.30 -8.25 1.09
CA ILE A 273 15.52 -9.47 1.38
C ILE A 273 14.56 -9.24 2.55
N LEU A 274 15.04 -8.60 3.62
CA LEU A 274 14.21 -8.31 4.80
C LEU A 274 13.05 -7.35 4.45
N LEU A 275 13.31 -6.34 3.65
CA LEU A 275 12.29 -5.38 3.20
C LEU A 275 11.25 -6.02 2.27
N TYR A 276 11.63 -6.97 1.41
CA TYR A 276 10.66 -7.77 0.64
C TYR A 276 9.80 -8.64 1.55
N GLY A 277 10.38 -9.25 2.57
CA GLY A 277 9.62 -9.96 3.59
C GLY A 277 8.63 -9.04 4.31
N GLN A 278 9.07 -7.84 4.71
CA GLN A 278 8.19 -6.84 5.32
C GLN A 278 7.03 -6.44 4.41
N PHE A 279 7.30 -6.23 3.13
CA PHE A 279 6.28 -5.87 2.15
C PHE A 279 5.19 -6.95 2.06
N LEU A 280 5.58 -8.22 2.01
CA LEU A 280 4.65 -9.35 1.96
C LEU A 280 3.82 -9.48 3.25
N PHE A 281 4.45 -9.45 4.43
CA PHE A 281 3.73 -9.59 5.70
C PHE A 281 2.84 -8.38 6.00
N ASN A 282 3.28 -7.15 5.69
CA ASN A 282 2.48 -5.96 5.86
C ASN A 282 1.28 -5.90 4.91
N ALA A 283 1.36 -6.53 3.73
CA ALA A 283 0.24 -6.64 2.80
C ALA A 283 -0.98 -7.32 3.42
N PHE A 284 -0.77 -8.29 4.34
CA PHE A 284 -1.86 -8.91 5.09
C PHE A 284 -2.64 -7.88 5.91
N TYR A 285 -1.94 -7.03 6.67
CA TYR A 285 -2.58 -6.01 7.53
C TYR A 285 -3.18 -4.87 6.73
N LEU A 286 -2.52 -4.45 5.64
CA LEU A 286 -3.08 -3.46 4.71
C LEU A 286 -4.37 -3.96 4.07
N GLY A 287 -4.38 -5.20 3.61
CA GLY A 287 -5.57 -5.83 3.05
C GLY A 287 -6.73 -5.92 4.04
N PHE A 288 -6.43 -6.26 5.29
CA PHE A 288 -7.42 -6.25 6.36
C PHE A 288 -7.96 -4.83 6.61
N SER A 289 -7.08 -3.84 6.72
CA SER A 289 -7.44 -2.43 6.94
C SER A 289 -8.33 -1.88 5.81
N ILE A 290 -7.97 -2.14 4.54
CA ILE A 290 -8.77 -1.77 3.36
C ILE A 290 -10.13 -2.49 3.40
N GLY A 291 -10.15 -3.76 3.77
CA GLY A 291 -11.36 -4.56 3.84
C GLY A 291 -12.38 -4.04 4.86
N ILE A 292 -11.93 -3.63 6.05
CA ILE A 292 -12.84 -3.13 7.10
C ILE A 292 -13.17 -1.64 6.98
N GLY A 293 -12.35 -0.86 6.27
CA GLY A 293 -12.50 0.60 6.15
C GLY A 293 -13.90 1.06 5.79
N PRO A 294 -14.55 0.54 4.73
CA PRO A 294 -15.91 0.92 4.37
C PRO A 294 -16.96 0.59 5.44
N ILE A 295 -16.78 -0.51 6.17
CA ILE A 295 -17.69 -0.89 7.26
C ILE A 295 -17.58 0.12 8.41
N VAL A 296 -16.36 0.46 8.80
CA VAL A 296 -16.09 1.46 9.86
C VAL A 296 -16.65 2.82 9.45
N GLY A 297 -16.36 3.29 8.23
CA GLY A 297 -16.85 4.56 7.70
C GLY A 297 -18.38 4.62 7.63
N PHE A 298 -19.02 3.53 7.21
CA PHE A 298 -20.49 3.44 7.17
C PHE A 298 -21.11 3.51 8.58
N GLN A 299 -20.62 2.71 9.53
CA GLN A 299 -21.14 2.69 10.89
C GLN A 299 -20.91 4.03 11.62
N TYR A 300 -19.78 4.68 11.30
CA TYR A 300 -19.51 6.04 11.78
C TYR A 300 -20.53 7.05 11.22
N GLY A 301 -20.77 7.01 9.90
CA GLY A 301 -21.78 7.88 9.25
C GLY A 301 -23.21 7.63 9.75
N ALA A 302 -23.56 6.37 10.02
CA ALA A 302 -24.85 5.98 10.58
C ALA A 302 -25.00 6.35 12.07
N GLY A 303 -23.97 6.85 12.74
CA GLY A 303 -23.97 7.16 14.17
C GLY A 303 -24.09 5.92 15.05
N ASN A 304 -23.82 4.71 14.52
CA ASN A 304 -23.96 3.44 15.24
C ASN A 304 -22.74 3.13 16.12
N LYS A 305 -22.63 3.85 17.22
CA LYS A 305 -21.48 3.74 18.15
C LYS A 305 -21.32 2.34 18.74
N LYS A 306 -22.42 1.64 18.99
CA LYS A 306 -22.39 0.27 19.53
C LYS A 306 -21.70 -0.68 18.56
N GLU A 307 -22.08 -0.62 17.30
CA GLU A 307 -21.47 -1.48 16.26
C GLU A 307 -20.04 -1.06 15.96
N LEU A 308 -19.75 0.24 15.96
CA LEU A 308 -18.39 0.75 15.79
C LEU A 308 -17.44 0.21 16.89
N LYS A 309 -17.90 0.18 18.15
CA LYS A 309 -17.16 -0.41 19.27
C LYS A 309 -16.96 -1.92 19.12
N ASN A 310 -17.99 -2.62 18.63
CA ASN A 310 -17.93 -4.06 18.34
C ASN A 310 -16.89 -4.36 17.26
N ILE A 311 -16.94 -3.63 16.13
CA ILE A 311 -15.99 -3.80 15.02
C ILE A 311 -14.56 -3.49 15.48
N HIS A 312 -14.36 -2.41 16.24
CA HIS A 312 -13.05 -2.07 16.79
C HIS A 312 -12.49 -3.22 17.64
N ARG A 313 -13.29 -3.77 18.57
CA ARG A 313 -12.87 -4.90 19.41
C ARG A 313 -12.50 -6.13 18.59
N ILE A 314 -13.34 -6.50 17.61
CA ILE A 314 -13.09 -7.66 16.74
C ILE A 314 -11.81 -7.44 15.92
N ALA A 315 -11.67 -6.26 15.31
CA ALA A 315 -10.54 -5.93 14.45
C ALA A 315 -9.21 -6.00 15.21
N PHE A 316 -9.11 -5.35 16.36
CA PHE A 316 -7.86 -5.33 17.13
C PHE A 316 -7.54 -6.68 17.80
N LEU A 317 -8.55 -7.46 18.19
CA LEU A 317 -8.34 -8.82 18.66
C LEU A 317 -7.81 -9.73 17.54
N PHE A 318 -8.43 -9.67 16.36
CA PHE A 318 -7.98 -10.44 15.19
C PHE A 318 -6.56 -10.08 14.79
N VAL A 319 -6.26 -8.78 14.67
CA VAL A 319 -4.91 -8.32 14.29
C VAL A 319 -3.90 -8.72 15.39
N GLY A 320 -4.23 -8.61 16.65
CA GLY A 320 -3.34 -9.04 17.73
C GLY A 320 -3.02 -10.54 17.66
N ILE A 321 -4.01 -11.39 17.45
CA ILE A 321 -3.80 -12.84 17.30
C ILE A 321 -3.00 -13.13 16.03
N SER A 322 -3.38 -12.56 14.89
CA SER A 322 -2.67 -12.78 13.64
C SER A 322 -1.24 -12.23 13.65
N SER A 323 -0.96 -11.14 14.38
CA SER A 323 0.39 -10.61 14.56
C SER A 323 1.31 -11.59 15.29
N VAL A 324 0.80 -12.24 16.35
CA VAL A 324 1.55 -13.30 17.05
C VAL A 324 1.84 -14.48 16.12
N LEU A 325 0.81 -14.96 15.41
CA LEU A 325 0.94 -16.10 14.50
C LEU A 325 1.92 -15.80 13.33
N LEU A 326 1.80 -14.63 12.71
CA LEU A 326 2.67 -14.22 11.61
C LEU A 326 4.11 -13.98 12.09
N THR A 327 4.32 -13.45 13.29
CA THR A 327 5.65 -13.31 13.88
C THR A 327 6.29 -14.68 14.12
N ILE A 328 5.55 -15.61 14.72
CA ILE A 328 6.03 -16.98 14.93
C ILE A 328 6.38 -17.62 13.58
N ALA A 329 5.50 -17.50 12.57
CA ALA A 329 5.75 -18.01 11.24
C ALA A 329 6.98 -17.37 10.60
N ALA A 330 7.14 -16.05 10.69
CA ALA A 330 8.28 -15.32 10.13
C ALA A 330 9.61 -15.72 10.80
N VAL A 331 9.63 -15.90 12.12
CA VAL A 331 10.83 -16.33 12.86
C VAL A 331 11.19 -17.78 12.54
N THR A 332 10.20 -18.69 12.55
CA THR A 332 10.42 -20.11 12.28
C THR A 332 10.79 -20.39 10.82
N LEU A 333 10.17 -19.65 9.89
CA LEU A 333 10.40 -19.79 8.45
C LEU A 333 11.48 -18.83 7.93
N SER A 334 12.21 -18.12 8.78
CA SER A 334 13.24 -17.15 8.37
C SER A 334 14.28 -17.75 7.43
N THR A 335 14.81 -18.94 7.76
CA THR A 335 15.80 -19.65 6.96
C THR A 335 15.25 -20.03 5.57
N PRO A 336 14.12 -20.75 5.41
CA PRO A 336 13.58 -21.05 4.10
C PRO A 336 13.15 -19.79 3.33
N ILE A 337 12.62 -18.75 4.00
CA ILE A 337 12.29 -17.50 3.32
C ILE A 337 13.55 -16.87 2.69
N VAL A 338 14.61 -16.71 3.46
CA VAL A 338 15.86 -16.11 2.97
C VAL A 338 16.49 -16.97 1.85
N SER A 339 16.42 -18.31 1.94
CA SER A 339 16.97 -19.20 0.92
C SER A 339 16.28 -19.11 -0.45
N VAL A 340 15.02 -18.65 -0.49
CA VAL A 340 14.30 -18.39 -1.75
C VAL A 340 14.90 -17.19 -2.49
N PHE A 341 15.40 -16.19 -1.75
CA PHE A 341 15.90 -14.93 -2.32
C PHE A 341 17.39 -14.95 -2.65
N THR A 342 18.19 -15.74 -1.94
CA THR A 342 19.63 -15.77 -2.17
C THR A 342 20.23 -17.16 -2.01
N HIS A 343 21.19 -17.47 -2.89
CA HIS A 343 22.07 -18.66 -2.80
C HIS A 343 23.51 -18.26 -2.39
N ASP A 344 23.79 -16.95 -2.29
CA ASP A 344 25.08 -16.46 -1.82
C ASP A 344 25.24 -16.71 -0.32
N ALA A 345 26.31 -17.43 0.06
CA ALA A 345 26.54 -17.88 1.44
C ALA A 345 26.75 -16.70 2.40
N ASP A 346 27.43 -15.63 1.96
CA ASP A 346 27.73 -14.49 2.82
C ASP A 346 26.50 -13.63 3.07
N THR A 347 25.72 -13.35 2.03
CA THR A 347 24.41 -12.69 2.16
C THR A 347 23.47 -13.50 3.05
N PHE A 348 23.42 -14.83 2.89
CA PHE A 348 22.59 -15.71 3.70
C PHE A 348 22.96 -15.66 5.19
N ARG A 349 24.26 -15.68 5.51
CA ARG A 349 24.78 -15.60 6.89
C ARG A 349 24.38 -14.29 7.58
N LEU A 350 24.24 -13.20 6.84
CA LEU A 350 23.77 -11.91 7.34
C LEU A 350 22.23 -11.84 7.43
N ALA A 351 21.55 -12.26 6.36
CA ALA A 351 20.11 -12.10 6.24
C ALA A 351 19.31 -13.04 7.16
N ALA A 352 19.72 -14.31 7.33
CA ALA A 352 18.92 -15.27 8.10
C ALA A 352 18.80 -14.92 9.61
N PRO A 353 19.88 -14.58 10.34
CA PRO A 353 19.76 -14.09 11.71
C PRO A 353 19.13 -12.68 11.76
N GLY A 354 19.46 -11.81 10.80
CA GLY A 354 18.85 -10.49 10.69
C GLY A 354 17.34 -10.56 10.55
N PHE A 355 16.81 -11.47 9.71
CA PHE A 355 15.39 -11.66 9.50
C PHE A 355 14.67 -12.10 10.79
N LYS A 356 15.28 -12.95 11.63
CA LYS A 356 14.70 -13.36 12.92
C LYS A 356 14.49 -12.18 13.86
N ILE A 357 15.47 -11.28 13.95
CA ILE A 357 15.40 -10.07 14.76
C ILE A 357 14.35 -9.11 14.15
N PHE A 358 14.45 -8.91 12.86
CA PHE A 358 13.56 -8.03 12.12
C PHE A 358 12.08 -8.46 12.19
N ALA A 359 11.82 -9.77 12.19
CA ALA A 359 10.46 -10.33 12.24
C ALA A 359 9.65 -9.93 13.49
N ILE A 360 10.33 -9.48 14.56
CA ILE A 360 9.65 -8.94 15.76
C ILE A 360 8.76 -7.74 15.40
N ASN A 361 9.10 -6.99 14.34
CA ASN A 361 8.26 -5.89 13.89
C ASN A 361 6.83 -6.32 13.54
N PHE A 362 6.63 -7.54 13.03
CA PHE A 362 5.30 -8.04 12.62
C PHE A 362 4.33 -8.19 13.79
N LEU A 363 4.86 -8.32 15.02
CA LEU A 363 4.02 -8.32 16.23
C LEU A 363 3.32 -6.97 16.44
N LEU A 364 3.93 -5.88 15.98
CA LEU A 364 3.53 -4.51 16.28
C LEU A 364 2.95 -3.79 15.05
N SER A 365 3.50 -4.06 13.86
CA SER A 365 3.14 -3.36 12.62
C SER A 365 1.67 -3.50 12.26
N GLY A 366 1.07 -4.69 12.49
CA GLY A 366 -0.34 -4.93 12.22
C GLY A 366 -1.26 -4.02 13.03
N LEU A 367 -0.97 -3.83 14.32
CA LEU A 367 -1.73 -2.94 15.19
C LEU A 367 -1.62 -1.49 14.74
N ASN A 368 -0.43 -1.04 14.35
CA ASN A 368 -0.18 0.33 13.90
C ASN A 368 -0.83 0.61 12.54
N ILE A 369 -0.74 -0.30 11.57
CA ILE A 369 -1.40 -0.19 10.26
C ILE A 369 -2.92 -0.12 10.44
N THR A 370 -3.48 -1.03 11.24
CA THR A 370 -4.92 -1.06 11.49
C THR A 370 -5.38 0.20 12.24
N SER A 371 -4.58 0.72 13.18
CA SER A 371 -4.87 1.97 13.88
C SER A 371 -4.96 3.15 12.92
N SER A 372 -3.96 3.33 12.05
CA SER A 372 -3.96 4.39 11.03
C SER A 372 -5.18 4.28 10.12
N GLY A 373 -5.44 3.09 9.54
CA GLY A 373 -6.58 2.86 8.66
C GLY A 373 -7.93 3.05 9.34
N PHE A 374 -8.04 2.71 10.63
CA PHE A 374 -9.25 2.93 11.41
C PHE A 374 -9.54 4.43 11.59
N PHE A 375 -8.53 5.25 11.92
CA PHE A 375 -8.68 6.70 11.98
C PHE A 375 -8.97 7.33 10.62
N THR A 376 -8.40 6.82 9.53
CA THR A 376 -8.75 7.22 8.16
C THR A 376 -10.24 6.99 7.88
N ALA A 377 -10.75 5.81 8.20
CA ALA A 377 -12.16 5.44 8.00
C ALA A 377 -13.12 6.29 8.84
N LEU A 378 -12.69 6.75 10.02
CA LEU A 378 -13.41 7.70 10.88
C LEU A 378 -13.32 9.15 10.39
N SER A 379 -12.74 9.39 9.22
CA SER A 379 -12.49 10.75 8.68
C SER A 379 -11.59 11.61 9.58
N ASN A 380 -10.71 11.00 10.37
CA ASN A 380 -9.72 11.68 11.20
C ASN A 380 -8.33 11.59 10.57
N GLY A 381 -8.15 12.27 9.44
CA GLY A 381 -6.93 12.23 8.65
C GLY A 381 -5.69 12.72 9.40
N LEU A 382 -5.83 13.68 10.36
CA LEU A 382 -4.68 14.17 11.14
C LEU A 382 -4.04 13.06 11.98
N ILE A 383 -4.86 12.33 12.72
CA ILE A 383 -4.34 11.26 13.59
C ILE A 383 -3.78 10.11 12.75
N SER A 384 -4.48 9.75 11.68
CA SER A 384 -3.99 8.75 10.74
C SER A 384 -2.66 9.14 10.11
N ALA A 385 -2.56 10.37 9.58
CA ALA A 385 -1.32 10.89 8.98
C ALA A 385 -0.17 10.97 10.00
N MET A 386 -0.46 11.41 11.24
CA MET A 386 0.54 11.48 12.30
C MET A 386 1.09 10.09 12.66
N ILE A 387 0.21 9.09 12.83
CA ILE A 387 0.63 7.70 13.10
C ILE A 387 1.48 7.19 11.93
N SER A 388 1.03 7.36 10.69
CA SER A 388 1.75 6.89 9.50
C SER A 388 3.10 7.61 9.32
N PHE A 389 3.15 8.93 9.47
CA PHE A 389 4.38 9.72 9.33
C PHE A 389 5.42 9.33 10.39
N CYS A 390 5.00 9.25 11.65
CA CYS A 390 5.91 8.82 12.72
C CYS A 390 6.40 7.39 12.48
N ARG A 391 5.51 6.48 12.09
CA ARG A 391 5.80 5.08 11.83
C ARG A 391 6.76 4.89 10.66
N THR A 392 6.42 5.45 9.50
CA THR A 392 7.11 5.12 8.24
C THR A 392 8.33 5.99 7.95
N LEU A 393 8.47 7.12 8.64
CA LEU A 393 9.60 8.02 8.42
C LEU A 393 10.33 8.36 9.73
N VAL A 394 9.68 9.09 10.65
CA VAL A 394 10.39 9.72 11.78
C VAL A 394 11.08 8.68 12.65
N PHE A 395 10.33 7.69 13.15
CA PHE A 395 10.89 6.71 14.09
C PHE A 395 11.86 5.73 13.41
N ILE A 396 11.62 5.38 12.14
CA ILE A 396 12.57 4.53 11.40
C ILE A 396 13.87 5.27 11.16
N VAL A 397 13.82 6.53 10.69
CA VAL A 397 15.02 7.34 10.42
C VAL A 397 15.81 7.55 11.70
N LEU A 398 15.16 7.95 12.80
CA LEU A 398 15.83 8.14 14.09
C LEU A 398 16.46 6.84 14.59
N SER A 399 15.72 5.73 14.55
CA SER A 399 16.23 4.42 14.98
C SER A 399 17.41 3.97 14.12
N LEU A 400 17.32 4.14 12.80
CA LEU A 400 18.37 3.73 11.86
C LEU A 400 19.64 4.59 11.96
N LEU A 401 19.52 5.86 12.35
CA LEU A 401 20.68 6.74 12.55
C LEU A 401 21.34 6.52 13.94
N ILE A 402 20.53 6.19 14.95
CA ILE A 402 21.01 6.10 16.32
C ILE A 402 21.49 4.68 16.67
N LEU A 403 20.67 3.64 16.44
CA LEU A 403 20.95 2.31 16.94
C LEU A 403 22.23 1.67 16.36
N PRO A 404 22.54 1.82 15.06
CA PRO A 404 23.79 1.28 14.52
C PRO A 404 25.06 1.89 15.12
N THR A 405 24.99 3.10 15.70
CA THR A 405 26.18 3.71 16.36
C THR A 405 26.58 3.00 17.65
N PHE A 406 25.63 2.25 18.29
CA PHE A 406 25.86 1.54 19.53
C PHE A 406 25.86 0.03 19.37
N LEU A 407 25.15 -0.49 18.37
CA LEU A 407 24.89 -1.92 18.18
C LEU A 407 25.31 -2.43 16.81
N ASP A 408 26.06 -1.64 16.05
CA ASP A 408 26.53 -1.99 14.71
C ASP A 408 25.40 -2.58 13.82
N LEU A 409 25.66 -3.69 13.18
CA LEU A 409 24.72 -4.36 12.27
C LEU A 409 23.41 -4.77 12.97
N THR A 410 23.48 -5.18 14.23
CA THR A 410 22.28 -5.53 15.02
C THR A 410 21.39 -4.32 15.20
N GLY A 411 21.96 -3.11 15.35
CA GLY A 411 21.23 -1.85 15.42
C GLY A 411 20.41 -1.58 14.17
N ALA A 412 20.93 -1.91 12.99
CA ALA A 412 20.17 -1.82 11.74
C ALA A 412 18.99 -2.81 11.69
N TRP A 413 19.18 -4.05 12.16
CA TRP A 413 18.10 -5.05 12.18
C TRP A 413 16.96 -4.71 13.14
N ILE A 414 17.25 -4.11 14.30
CA ILE A 414 16.23 -3.74 15.28
C ILE A 414 15.61 -2.34 15.03
N ALA A 415 16.11 -1.57 14.06
CA ALA A 415 15.63 -0.22 13.81
C ALA A 415 14.13 -0.16 13.52
N ILE A 416 13.61 -1.07 12.67
CA ILE A 416 12.17 -1.13 12.37
C ILE A 416 11.36 -1.67 13.57
N PRO A 417 11.73 -2.77 14.24
CA PRO A 417 11.06 -3.18 15.49
C PRO A 417 10.93 -2.07 16.53
N VAL A 418 12.00 -1.27 16.76
CA VAL A 418 11.96 -0.14 17.69
C VAL A 418 11.03 0.97 17.20
N ALA A 419 11.08 1.30 15.91
CA ALA A 419 10.17 2.28 15.32
C ALA A 419 8.70 1.87 15.44
N GLU A 420 8.39 0.59 15.21
CA GLU A 420 7.04 0.05 15.38
C GLU A 420 6.60 0.07 16.85
N PHE A 421 7.50 -0.19 17.80
CA PHE A 421 7.21 -0.07 19.22
C PHE A 421 6.89 1.37 19.64
N LEU A 422 7.70 2.35 19.21
CA LEU A 422 7.43 3.77 19.48
C LEU A 422 6.10 4.22 18.85
N THR A 423 5.81 3.72 17.66
CA THR A 423 4.51 3.97 17.00
C THR A 423 3.36 3.35 17.77
N LEU A 424 3.53 2.15 18.32
CA LEU A 424 2.48 1.51 19.14
C LEU A 424 2.17 2.32 20.40
N LEU A 425 3.17 2.91 21.05
CA LEU A 425 2.95 3.81 22.17
C LEU A 425 2.12 5.03 21.73
N LEU A 426 2.50 5.66 20.60
CA LEU A 426 1.75 6.79 20.05
C LEU A 426 0.32 6.41 19.70
N SER A 427 0.12 5.31 18.96
CA SER A 427 -1.22 4.85 18.55
C SER A 427 -2.08 4.46 19.75
N THR A 428 -1.51 3.86 20.81
CA THR A 428 -2.20 3.55 22.05
C THR A 428 -2.67 4.82 22.75
N VAL A 429 -1.83 5.84 22.85
CA VAL A 429 -2.21 7.15 23.44
C VAL A 429 -3.38 7.75 22.66
N MET A 430 -3.33 7.70 21.31
CA MET A 430 -4.44 8.19 20.48
C MET A 430 -5.71 7.39 20.67
N HIS A 431 -5.63 6.05 20.74
CA HIS A 431 -6.79 5.20 21.01
C HIS A 431 -7.43 5.51 22.38
N VAL A 432 -6.61 5.61 23.43
CA VAL A 432 -7.11 5.97 24.78
C VAL A 432 -7.81 7.33 24.74
N ARG A 433 -7.23 8.32 24.07
CA ARG A 433 -7.79 9.68 23.98
C ARG A 433 -9.13 9.73 23.24
N TYR A 434 -9.24 9.03 22.11
CA TYR A 434 -10.39 9.17 21.19
C TYR A 434 -11.48 8.12 21.37
N PHE A 435 -11.18 7.00 22.03
CA PHE A 435 -12.16 5.92 22.20
C PHE A 435 -12.54 5.65 23.67
N PHE A 436 -11.65 5.91 24.62
CA PHE A 436 -11.89 5.50 26.03
C PHE A 436 -12.01 6.67 27.01
N ARG A 437 -11.44 7.85 26.72
CA ARG A 437 -11.62 9.01 27.59
C ARG A 437 -12.93 9.73 27.29
N PRO A 438 -13.72 10.11 28.33
CA PRO A 438 -14.91 10.93 28.14
C PRO A 438 -14.49 12.32 27.61
N GLY A 439 -15.14 12.78 26.54
CA GLY A 439 -14.86 14.08 25.93
C GLY A 439 -15.63 14.29 24.62
N LYS A 440 -15.67 15.53 24.12
CA LYS A 440 -16.44 15.90 22.91
C LYS A 440 -16.02 15.13 21.62
N GLN A 441 -14.89 14.43 21.62
CA GLN A 441 -14.35 13.70 20.47
C GLN A 441 -14.31 12.19 20.68
N ASN A 442 -15.07 11.65 21.64
CA ASN A 442 -15.09 10.21 21.85
C ASN A 442 -16.00 9.52 20.82
N TYR A 443 -15.44 8.59 20.05
CA TYR A 443 -16.17 7.86 19.01
C TYR A 443 -17.13 6.78 19.58
N PHE A 444 -16.98 6.40 20.85
CA PHE A 444 -17.81 5.35 21.51
C PHE A 444 -18.84 5.89 22.50
N ILE A 445 -18.78 7.15 22.87
CA ILE A 445 -19.71 7.86 23.75
C ILE A 445 -20.39 9.01 22.95
#